data_b0fcd77620a06664b1ddbdb5be2fa868
#
_entry.id   b0fcd77620a06664b1ddbdb5be2fa868
#
_cell.length_a   1.000
_cell.length_b   1.000
_cell.length_c   1.000
_cell.angle_alpha   90.00
_cell.angle_beta   90.00
_cell.angle_gamma   90.00
#
_symmetry.space_group_name_H-M   'P 1'
#
loop_
_entity.id
_entity.type
_entity.pdbx_description
1 polymer ?
#
loop_
_entity_poly.entity_id
_entity_poly.type
_entity_poly.pdbx_seq_one_letter_code
_entity_poly.pdbx_strand_id
1 'polypeptide(L)'
;IGSGRIVSVSQPSLERCIHFEIEHLDEMGDLCRKLLIVELMGKYSNIIFCSPDGTILDSIKHISVQVSSVREVLPGRQYFLPQTVAKQDPLTASADDFASILAQSPAPAGKAIYTNFTGISPVMAEEFCYEASIDADRPASELNELERTHLGHTLELVMESIKNGQFSPCIVYREDEPMEFAALPLASFPPEYQVEHFDSISKVLETYYASKNVITRIRQKSSDLRRVVQT
;
A
#
# COMPACT_ATOMS: atom_id res chain seq x y z
N ILE A 1 8.63 18.92 20.77
CA ILE A 1 9.85 18.24 20.28
C ILE A 1 10.78 19.17 19.48
N GLY A 2 10.90 20.41 19.93
CA GLY A 2 11.89 21.33 19.35
C GLY A 2 13.29 20.70 19.43
N SER A 3 14.04 20.78 18.33
CA SER A 3 15.40 20.21 18.21
C SER A 3 15.51 18.69 18.36
N GLY A 4 14.39 17.95 18.24
CA GLY A 4 14.40 16.49 18.25
C GLY A 4 15.08 15.91 17.02
N ARG A 5 15.72 14.74 17.18
CA ARG A 5 16.40 13.99 16.13
C ARG A 5 15.59 12.73 15.77
N ILE A 6 15.32 12.52 14.47
CA ILE A 6 14.78 11.26 14.00
C ILE A 6 15.88 10.20 14.12
N VAL A 7 15.63 9.15 14.88
CA VAL A 7 16.58 8.06 15.13
C VAL A 7 16.21 6.78 14.40
N SER A 8 14.91 6.62 14.03
CA SER A 8 14.42 5.49 13.28
C SER A 8 13.26 5.90 12.40
N VAL A 9 13.16 5.29 11.23
CA VAL A 9 11.98 5.34 10.35
C VAL A 9 11.65 3.90 9.98
N SER A 10 10.41 3.49 10.22
CA SER A 10 9.96 2.13 9.94
C SER A 10 8.55 2.09 9.38
N GLN A 11 8.26 1.01 8.67
CA GLN A 11 6.92 0.68 8.17
C GLN A 11 6.54 -0.69 8.74
N PRO A 12 5.44 -0.81 9.50
CA PRO A 12 4.96 -2.11 9.97
C PRO A 12 4.46 -2.95 8.79
N SER A 13 5.13 -4.06 8.48
CA SER A 13 4.80 -4.90 7.33
C SER A 13 4.66 -4.07 6.04
N LEU A 14 3.67 -4.36 5.23
CA LEU A 14 3.27 -3.55 4.06
C LEU A 14 2.05 -2.64 4.36
N GLU A 15 1.88 -2.23 5.61
CA GLU A 15 0.82 -1.30 5.99
C GLU A 15 1.08 0.12 5.47
N ARG A 16 0.00 0.86 5.22
CA ARG A 16 0.08 2.25 4.72
C ARG A 16 0.31 3.24 5.86
N CYS A 17 1.34 3.01 6.65
CA CYS A 17 1.76 3.92 7.71
C CYS A 17 3.27 3.94 7.85
N ILE A 18 3.80 5.05 8.35
CA ILE A 18 5.22 5.26 8.61
C ILE A 18 5.36 5.68 10.06
N HIS A 19 6.25 5.03 10.79
CA HIS A 19 6.61 5.35 12.17
C HIS A 19 7.95 6.08 12.18
N PHE A 20 7.98 7.27 12.77
CA PHE A 20 9.20 8.03 13.05
C PHE A 20 9.46 7.97 14.55
N GLU A 21 10.58 7.39 14.95
CA GLU A 21 11.06 7.48 16.32
C GLU A 21 11.90 8.75 16.47
N ILE A 22 11.54 9.59 17.41
CA ILE A 22 12.17 10.90 17.62
C ILE A 22 12.74 10.95 19.03
N GLU A 23 14.01 11.27 19.12
CA GLU A 23 14.75 11.47 20.36
C GLU A 23 14.91 12.97 20.64
N HIS A 24 14.61 13.40 21.85
CA HIS A 24 14.71 14.80 22.26
C HIS A 24 15.02 14.89 23.76
N LEU A 25 15.50 16.03 24.20
CA LEU A 25 15.60 16.34 25.63
C LEU A 25 14.27 16.86 26.14
N ASP A 26 13.85 16.39 27.31
CA ASP A 26 12.69 16.96 28.01
C ASP A 26 13.03 18.26 28.74
N GLU A 27 12.07 18.79 29.49
CA GLU A 27 12.25 20.05 30.24
C GLU A 27 13.30 19.94 31.36
N MET A 28 13.59 18.72 31.81
CA MET A 28 14.60 18.45 32.84
C MET A 28 15.98 18.17 32.23
N GLY A 29 16.07 18.08 30.90
CA GLY A 29 17.29 17.75 30.16
C GLY A 29 17.54 16.23 29.98
N ASP A 30 16.57 15.42 30.36
CA ASP A 30 16.66 13.98 30.18
C ASP A 30 16.31 13.55 28.76
N LEU A 31 17.03 12.52 28.27
CA LEU A 31 16.82 11.99 26.92
C LEU A 31 15.52 11.19 26.86
N CYS A 32 14.57 11.67 26.09
CA CYS A 32 13.27 11.07 25.89
C CYS A 32 13.04 10.66 24.45
N ARG A 33 12.17 9.69 24.24
CA ARG A 33 11.72 9.25 22.91
C ARG A 33 10.23 9.48 22.73
N LYS A 34 9.84 9.72 21.48
CA LYS A 34 8.44 9.86 21.05
C LYS A 34 8.27 9.17 19.69
N LEU A 35 7.04 8.77 19.41
CA LEU A 35 6.66 8.23 18.11
C LEU A 35 5.76 9.23 17.39
N LEU A 36 6.11 9.55 16.14
CA LEU A 36 5.24 10.25 15.21
C LEU A 36 4.81 9.24 14.15
N ILE A 37 3.52 8.95 14.08
CA ILE A 37 2.95 7.96 13.20
C ILE A 37 2.17 8.68 12.11
N VAL A 38 2.51 8.43 10.85
CA VAL A 38 1.84 8.98 9.67
C VAL A 38 1.07 7.87 8.98
N GLU A 39 -0.25 7.96 9.00
CA GLU A 39 -1.16 7.02 8.33
C GLU A 39 -1.60 7.59 6.98
N LEU A 40 -1.41 6.82 5.92
CA LEU A 40 -1.67 7.21 4.52
C LEU A 40 -2.88 6.44 3.97
N MET A 41 -4.07 6.74 4.50
CA MET A 41 -5.32 6.00 4.22
C MET A 41 -6.39 6.87 3.54
N GLY A 42 -5.98 7.73 2.60
CA GLY A 42 -6.87 8.64 1.88
C GLY A 42 -7.64 9.57 2.85
N LYS A 43 -8.97 9.56 2.82
CA LYS A 43 -9.79 10.39 3.73
C LYS A 43 -9.60 10.07 5.22
N TYR A 44 -9.08 8.89 5.53
CA TYR A 44 -8.78 8.44 6.90
C TYR A 44 -7.33 8.68 7.30
N SER A 45 -6.53 9.32 6.45
CA SER A 45 -5.15 9.69 6.80
C SER A 45 -5.12 10.54 8.06
N ASN A 46 -4.10 10.27 8.89
CA ASN A 46 -3.91 10.98 10.16
C ASN A 46 -2.41 11.10 10.47
N ILE A 47 -2.05 12.03 11.35
CA ILE A 47 -0.74 12.07 11.98
C ILE A 47 -0.99 11.99 13.48
N ILE A 48 -0.37 11.01 14.12
CA ILE A 48 -0.62 10.65 15.51
C ILE A 48 0.71 10.74 16.26
N PHE A 49 0.71 11.44 17.38
CA PHE A 49 1.88 11.60 18.24
C PHE A 49 1.72 10.77 19.50
N CYS A 50 2.67 9.88 19.77
CA CYS A 50 2.60 8.93 20.86
C CYS A 50 3.84 9.00 21.76
N SER A 51 3.67 8.57 23.01
CA SER A 51 4.77 8.15 23.89
C SER A 51 5.37 6.82 23.40
N PRO A 52 6.55 6.42 23.90
CA PRO A 52 7.22 5.19 23.46
C PRO A 52 6.42 3.90 23.68
N ASP A 53 5.54 3.90 24.68
CA ASP A 53 4.64 2.78 24.98
C ASP A 53 3.39 2.74 24.07
N GLY A 54 3.29 3.68 23.12
CA GLY A 54 2.17 3.77 22.18
C GLY A 54 0.95 4.51 22.70
N THR A 55 1.02 5.14 23.89
CA THR A 55 -0.07 6.01 24.37
C THR A 55 -0.15 7.27 23.51
N ILE A 56 -1.32 7.56 22.94
CA ILE A 56 -1.55 8.73 22.11
C ILE A 56 -1.46 10.00 22.98
N LEU A 57 -0.58 10.90 22.60
CA LEU A 57 -0.45 12.22 23.20
C LEU A 57 -1.33 13.24 22.51
N ASP A 58 -1.35 13.21 21.17
CA ASP A 58 -2.22 14.05 20.34
C ASP A 58 -2.31 13.50 18.90
N SER A 59 -3.22 14.06 18.09
CA SER A 59 -3.36 13.72 16.67
C SER A 59 -4.00 14.87 15.88
N ILE A 60 -3.75 14.93 14.58
CA ILE A 60 -4.39 15.93 13.71
C ILE A 60 -5.91 15.76 13.66
N LYS A 61 -6.36 14.49 13.63
CA LYS A 61 -7.79 14.13 13.63
C LYS A 61 -8.12 13.34 14.89
N HIS A 62 -8.90 13.90 15.78
CA HIS A 62 -9.47 13.19 16.90
C HIS A 62 -10.64 12.33 16.44
N ILE A 63 -10.58 11.03 16.71
CA ILE A 63 -11.59 10.06 16.30
C ILE A 63 -12.15 9.39 17.56
N SER A 64 -13.43 9.67 17.86
CA SER A 64 -14.15 9.04 18.96
C SER A 64 -14.91 7.79 18.51
N VAL A 65 -15.43 7.02 19.46
CA VAL A 65 -16.34 5.86 19.18
C VAL A 65 -17.57 6.25 18.38
N GLN A 66 -18.00 7.51 18.45
CA GLN A 66 -19.16 8.02 17.69
C GLN A 66 -18.81 8.21 16.20
N VAL A 67 -17.53 8.43 15.87
CA VAL A 67 -17.03 8.67 14.50
C VAL A 67 -16.58 7.36 13.86
N SER A 68 -16.03 6.44 14.66
CA SER A 68 -15.51 5.15 14.16
C SER A 68 -15.76 4.05 15.17
N SER A 69 -16.37 2.96 14.68
CA SER A 69 -16.54 1.71 15.46
C SER A 69 -15.24 0.86 15.48
N VAL A 70 -14.24 1.19 14.65
CA VAL A 70 -13.01 0.38 14.52
C VAL A 70 -12.02 0.71 15.63
N ARG A 71 -11.78 1.99 15.88
CA ARG A 71 -10.86 2.45 16.95
C ARG A 71 -11.10 3.90 17.32
N GLU A 72 -10.67 4.26 18.52
CA GLU A 72 -10.53 5.65 18.95
C GLU A 72 -9.11 6.17 18.67
N VAL A 73 -9.02 7.44 18.29
CA VAL A 73 -7.75 8.16 18.21
C VAL A 73 -7.91 9.45 19.03
N LEU A 74 -7.67 9.33 20.33
CA LEU A 74 -7.82 10.40 21.32
C LEU A 74 -6.63 10.39 22.29
N PRO A 75 -6.24 11.52 22.84
CA PRO A 75 -5.23 11.59 23.89
C PRO A 75 -5.52 10.63 25.06
N GLY A 76 -4.49 9.93 25.52
CA GLY A 76 -4.58 8.92 26.58
C GLY A 76 -5.06 7.53 26.15
N ARG A 77 -5.44 7.34 24.88
CA ARG A 77 -5.76 6.03 24.32
C ARG A 77 -4.51 5.33 23.78
N GLN A 78 -4.55 4.01 23.76
CA GLN A 78 -3.48 3.21 23.16
C GLN A 78 -3.61 3.24 21.63
N TYR A 79 -2.50 3.52 20.94
CA TYR A 79 -2.44 3.41 19.49
C TYR A 79 -2.42 1.94 19.06
N PHE A 80 -3.16 1.61 18.03
CA PHE A 80 -3.04 0.37 17.29
C PHE A 80 -3.41 0.57 15.81
N LEU A 81 -2.85 -0.24 14.95
CA LEU A 81 -3.18 -0.25 13.52
C LEU A 81 -4.63 -0.74 13.34
N PRO A 82 -5.46 -0.02 12.56
CA PRO A 82 -6.82 -0.47 12.30
C PRO A 82 -6.82 -1.69 11.40
N GLN A 83 -7.03 -2.86 11.96
CA GLN A 83 -7.27 -4.08 11.21
C GLN A 83 -8.77 -4.16 10.90
N THR A 84 -9.17 -3.67 9.74
CA THR A 84 -10.58 -3.76 9.29
C THR A 84 -10.94 -5.15 8.76
N VAL A 85 -9.94 -5.91 8.30
CA VAL A 85 -10.01 -7.30 7.86
C VAL A 85 -8.77 -8.00 8.36
N ALA A 86 -8.91 -9.22 8.89
CA ALA A 86 -7.77 -10.05 9.31
C ALA A 86 -7.01 -10.55 8.07
N LYS A 87 -6.10 -9.72 7.56
CA LYS A 87 -5.18 -10.08 6.48
C LYS A 87 -3.88 -10.59 7.06
N GLN A 88 -3.27 -11.56 6.37
CA GLN A 88 -1.95 -12.05 6.72
C GLN A 88 -0.85 -11.11 6.22
N ASP A 89 0.27 -11.11 6.93
CA ASP A 89 1.47 -10.43 6.48
C ASP A 89 2.18 -11.26 5.41
N PRO A 90 2.22 -10.80 4.13
CA PRO A 90 2.83 -11.58 3.07
C PRO A 90 4.35 -11.69 3.22
N LEU A 91 5.00 -10.78 3.98
CA LEU A 91 6.44 -10.82 4.19
C LEU A 91 6.88 -11.99 5.11
N THR A 92 5.96 -12.54 5.89
CA THR A 92 6.21 -13.68 6.80
C THR A 92 5.56 -14.97 6.34
N ALA A 93 4.67 -14.91 5.35
CA ALA A 93 3.99 -16.07 4.80
C ALA A 93 4.95 -16.93 3.96
N SER A 94 4.86 -18.25 4.13
CA SER A 94 5.56 -19.24 3.30
C SER A 94 4.77 -19.56 2.03
N ALA A 95 5.39 -20.24 1.06
CA ALA A 95 4.71 -20.76 -0.13
C ALA A 95 3.49 -21.64 0.23
N ASP A 96 3.60 -22.45 1.28
CA ASP A 96 2.52 -23.31 1.76
C ASP A 96 1.36 -22.51 2.37
N ASP A 97 1.64 -21.41 3.07
CA ASP A 97 0.60 -20.51 3.58
C ASP A 97 -0.19 -19.87 2.44
N PHE A 98 0.50 -19.38 1.41
CA PHE A 98 -0.16 -18.87 0.20
C PHE A 98 -1.02 -19.94 -0.48
N ALA A 99 -0.47 -21.13 -0.72
CA ALA A 99 -1.17 -22.23 -1.36
C ALA A 99 -2.42 -22.68 -0.57
N SER A 100 -2.33 -22.72 0.77
CA SER A 100 -3.43 -23.11 1.66
C SER A 100 -4.59 -22.12 1.61
N ILE A 101 -4.30 -20.81 1.56
CA ILE A 101 -5.32 -19.76 1.44
C ILE A 101 -6.01 -19.84 0.08
N LEU A 102 -5.24 -20.03 -0.99
CA LEU A 102 -5.79 -20.18 -2.34
C LEU A 102 -6.72 -21.40 -2.42
N ALA A 103 -6.34 -22.53 -1.82
CA ALA A 103 -7.14 -23.75 -1.81
C ALA A 103 -8.53 -23.56 -1.16
N GLN A 104 -8.64 -22.68 -0.20
CA GLN A 104 -9.87 -22.44 0.56
C GLN A 104 -10.74 -21.32 -0.01
N SER A 105 -10.22 -20.54 -0.97
CA SER A 105 -10.90 -19.36 -1.50
C SER A 105 -11.73 -19.68 -2.74
N PRO A 106 -13.05 -19.45 -2.73
CA PRO A 106 -13.88 -19.55 -3.93
C PRO A 106 -13.75 -18.33 -4.85
N ALA A 107 -13.05 -17.27 -4.41
CA ALA A 107 -12.85 -16.07 -5.20
C ALA A 107 -11.85 -16.31 -6.35
N PRO A 108 -11.85 -15.47 -7.41
CA PRO A 108 -10.79 -15.44 -8.40
C PRO A 108 -9.39 -15.38 -7.75
N ALA A 109 -8.39 -16.03 -8.36
CA ALA A 109 -7.05 -16.18 -7.78
C ALA A 109 -6.42 -14.82 -7.42
N GLY A 110 -6.46 -13.85 -8.33
CA GLY A 110 -6.00 -12.50 -8.05
C GLY A 110 -6.72 -11.87 -6.86
N LYS A 111 -8.05 -12.00 -6.80
CA LYS A 111 -8.85 -11.48 -5.69
C LYS A 111 -8.52 -12.19 -4.37
N ALA A 112 -8.34 -13.50 -4.39
CA ALA A 112 -7.95 -14.27 -3.21
C ALA A 112 -6.63 -13.76 -2.61
N ILE A 113 -5.65 -13.39 -3.45
CA ILE A 113 -4.37 -12.84 -3.02
C ILE A 113 -4.58 -11.48 -2.32
N TYR A 114 -5.10 -10.46 -3.02
CA TYR A 114 -5.15 -9.11 -2.45
C TYR A 114 -6.17 -8.93 -1.32
N THR A 115 -7.15 -9.83 -1.16
CA THR A 115 -8.09 -9.78 -0.04
C THR A 115 -7.58 -10.44 1.22
N ASN A 116 -6.66 -11.42 1.11
CA ASN A 116 -6.15 -12.17 2.25
C ASN A 116 -4.76 -11.69 2.72
N PHE A 117 -4.03 -10.94 1.90
CA PHE A 117 -2.70 -10.45 2.25
C PHE A 117 -2.63 -8.93 2.27
N THR A 118 -1.93 -8.40 3.28
CA THR A 118 -1.75 -6.94 3.45
C THR A 118 -0.81 -6.39 2.38
N GLY A 119 -1.10 -5.17 1.89
CA GLY A 119 -0.20 -4.40 1.04
C GLY A 119 -0.14 -4.84 -0.43
N ILE A 120 -0.80 -5.92 -0.80
CA ILE A 120 -0.89 -6.35 -2.20
C ILE A 120 -2.09 -5.65 -2.87
N SER A 121 -1.84 -4.93 -3.95
CA SER A 121 -2.87 -4.28 -4.76
C SER A 121 -3.48 -5.26 -5.77
N PRO A 122 -4.70 -4.98 -6.31
CA PRO A 122 -5.27 -5.82 -7.38
C PRO A 122 -4.34 -5.99 -8.57
N VAL A 123 -3.72 -4.92 -9.07
CA VAL A 123 -2.81 -4.97 -10.21
C VAL A 123 -1.58 -5.85 -9.94
N MET A 124 -1.03 -5.79 -8.71
CA MET A 124 0.09 -6.66 -8.35
C MET A 124 -0.34 -8.12 -8.19
N ALA A 125 -1.55 -8.38 -7.71
CA ALA A 125 -2.06 -9.74 -7.63
C ALA A 125 -2.27 -10.36 -9.03
N GLU A 126 -2.73 -9.57 -10.00
CA GLU A 126 -2.82 -9.97 -11.41
C GLU A 126 -1.43 -10.25 -11.99
N GLU A 127 -0.45 -9.40 -11.71
CA GLU A 127 0.94 -9.60 -12.13
C GLU A 127 1.53 -10.90 -11.59
N PHE A 128 1.33 -11.21 -10.30
CA PHE A 128 1.82 -12.45 -9.70
C PHE A 128 1.16 -13.70 -10.32
N CYS A 129 -0.13 -13.63 -10.63
CA CYS A 129 -0.80 -14.69 -11.39
C CYS A 129 -0.21 -14.83 -12.80
N TYR A 130 0.05 -13.72 -13.47
CA TYR A 130 0.68 -13.71 -14.80
C TYR A 130 2.07 -14.34 -14.78
N GLU A 131 2.93 -13.96 -13.84
CA GLU A 131 4.27 -14.55 -13.65
C GLU A 131 4.20 -16.05 -13.40
N ALA A 132 3.19 -16.52 -12.67
CA ALA A 132 2.93 -17.93 -12.44
C ALA A 132 2.20 -18.64 -13.61
N SER A 133 1.90 -17.94 -14.70
CA SER A 133 1.11 -18.45 -15.84
C SER A 133 -0.28 -18.96 -15.43
N ILE A 134 -0.91 -18.28 -14.50
CA ILE A 134 -2.25 -18.59 -13.97
C ILE A 134 -3.20 -17.46 -14.36
N ASP A 135 -4.40 -17.83 -14.82
CA ASP A 135 -5.49 -16.88 -15.04
C ASP A 135 -5.98 -16.32 -13.69
N ALA A 136 -5.80 -15.01 -13.51
CA ALA A 136 -6.17 -14.31 -12.27
C ALA A 136 -7.69 -14.32 -12.00
N ASP A 137 -8.52 -14.48 -13.04
CA ASP A 137 -9.98 -14.52 -12.94
C ASP A 137 -10.52 -15.93 -12.64
N ARG A 138 -9.69 -16.95 -12.77
CA ARG A 138 -10.07 -18.33 -12.44
C ARG A 138 -10.25 -18.48 -10.94
N PRO A 139 -11.31 -19.16 -10.45
CA PRO A 139 -11.51 -19.43 -9.03
C PRO A 139 -10.28 -20.12 -8.40
N ALA A 140 -9.77 -19.57 -7.30
CA ALA A 140 -8.55 -20.10 -6.67
C ALA A 140 -8.72 -21.54 -6.18
N SER A 141 -9.93 -21.95 -5.77
CA SER A 141 -10.26 -23.31 -5.38
C SER A 141 -10.22 -24.33 -6.54
N GLU A 142 -10.31 -23.88 -7.80
CA GLU A 142 -10.22 -24.72 -8.98
C GLU A 142 -8.78 -24.93 -9.47
N LEU A 143 -7.81 -24.21 -8.91
CA LEU A 143 -6.40 -24.48 -9.17
C LEU A 143 -6.03 -25.86 -8.62
N ASN A 144 -5.31 -26.65 -9.38
CA ASN A 144 -4.79 -27.92 -8.89
C ASN A 144 -3.63 -27.69 -7.90
N GLU A 145 -3.17 -28.73 -7.23
CA GLU A 145 -2.13 -28.64 -6.21
C GLU A 145 -0.81 -28.06 -6.75
N LEU A 146 -0.41 -28.49 -7.96
CA LEU A 146 0.81 -28.00 -8.60
C LEU A 146 0.72 -26.50 -8.93
N GLU A 147 -0.40 -26.05 -9.47
CA GLU A 147 -0.65 -24.64 -9.78
C GLU A 147 -0.62 -23.77 -8.51
N ARG A 148 -1.27 -24.22 -7.43
CA ARG A 148 -1.25 -23.50 -6.14
C ARG A 148 0.14 -23.43 -5.54
N THR A 149 0.87 -24.53 -5.56
CA THR A 149 2.25 -24.59 -5.08
C THR A 149 3.16 -23.67 -5.90
N HIS A 150 3.02 -23.67 -7.21
CA HIS A 150 3.80 -22.80 -8.09
C HIS A 150 3.50 -21.32 -7.83
N LEU A 151 2.22 -20.94 -7.73
CA LEU A 151 1.82 -19.57 -7.40
C LEU A 151 2.31 -19.17 -5.98
N GLY A 152 2.22 -20.07 -5.01
CA GLY A 152 2.75 -19.86 -3.66
C GLY A 152 4.25 -19.56 -3.66
N HIS A 153 5.04 -20.34 -4.39
CA HIS A 153 6.48 -20.08 -4.53
C HIS A 153 6.78 -18.77 -5.27
N THR A 154 6.01 -18.42 -6.31
CA THR A 154 6.15 -17.14 -7.02
C THR A 154 5.94 -15.98 -6.03
N LEU A 155 4.88 -16.02 -5.22
CA LEU A 155 4.60 -15.02 -4.21
C LEU A 155 5.73 -14.93 -3.16
N GLU A 156 6.21 -16.07 -2.65
CA GLU A 156 7.32 -16.12 -1.69
C GLU A 156 8.58 -15.47 -2.26
N LEU A 157 8.97 -15.78 -3.49
CA LEU A 157 10.14 -15.21 -4.16
C LEU A 157 10.02 -13.69 -4.33
N VAL A 158 8.84 -13.19 -4.69
CA VAL A 158 8.59 -11.75 -4.78
C VAL A 158 8.71 -11.09 -3.41
N MET A 159 8.15 -11.71 -2.35
CA MET A 159 8.28 -11.17 -1.00
C MET A 159 9.74 -11.14 -0.52
N GLU A 160 10.54 -12.15 -0.86
CA GLU A 160 11.98 -12.13 -0.59
C GLU A 160 12.70 -11.00 -1.34
N SER A 161 12.34 -10.73 -2.60
CA SER A 161 12.89 -9.60 -3.36
C SER A 161 12.56 -8.27 -2.70
N ILE A 162 11.33 -8.10 -2.20
CA ILE A 162 10.89 -6.90 -1.47
C ILE A 162 11.72 -6.73 -0.17
N LYS A 163 11.89 -7.80 0.62
CA LYS A 163 12.71 -7.76 1.85
C LYS A 163 14.16 -7.36 1.56
N ASN A 164 14.68 -7.78 0.42
CA ASN A 164 16.05 -7.45 -0.03
C ASN A 164 16.15 -6.08 -0.70
N GLY A 165 15.07 -5.29 -0.75
CA GLY A 165 15.05 -3.97 -1.38
C GLY A 165 15.22 -3.99 -2.89
N GLN A 166 14.88 -5.09 -3.55
CA GLN A 166 14.97 -5.24 -5.00
C GLN A 166 13.69 -4.70 -5.65
N PHE A 167 13.76 -3.48 -6.14
CA PHE A 167 12.66 -2.81 -6.80
C PHE A 167 13.00 -2.44 -8.23
N SER A 168 11.99 -2.41 -9.10
CA SER A 168 12.09 -1.91 -10.47
C SER A 168 10.85 -1.07 -10.77
N PRO A 169 10.79 0.16 -10.20
CA PRO A 169 9.62 1.02 -10.31
C PRO A 169 9.28 1.37 -11.74
N CYS A 170 8.01 1.33 -12.09
CA CYS A 170 7.57 1.61 -13.45
C CYS A 170 6.23 2.33 -13.53
N ILE A 171 5.96 2.96 -14.68
CA ILE A 171 4.66 3.47 -15.09
C ILE A 171 4.26 2.78 -16.38
N VAL A 172 3.02 2.36 -16.44
CA VAL A 172 2.40 1.80 -17.66
C VAL A 172 1.61 2.90 -18.35
N TYR A 173 1.89 3.12 -19.62
CA TYR A 173 1.21 4.10 -20.45
C TYR A 173 0.38 3.42 -21.53
N ARG A 174 -0.76 4.01 -21.84
CA ARG A 174 -1.49 3.74 -23.07
C ARG A 174 -1.46 5.01 -23.90
N GLU A 175 -0.80 4.93 -25.08
CA GLU A 175 -0.41 6.14 -25.81
C GLU A 175 0.47 7.01 -24.89
N ASP A 176 0.10 8.26 -24.61
CA ASP A 176 0.81 9.16 -23.70
C ASP A 176 0.10 9.32 -22.33
N GLU A 177 -0.98 8.55 -22.07
CA GLU A 177 -1.71 8.63 -20.81
C GLU A 177 -1.19 7.58 -19.81
N PRO A 178 -0.71 8.01 -18.62
CA PRO A 178 -0.30 7.08 -17.58
C PRO A 178 -1.52 6.34 -17.00
N MET A 179 -1.53 5.03 -17.09
CA MET A 179 -2.65 4.18 -16.67
C MET A 179 -2.44 3.62 -15.28
N GLU A 180 -1.28 3.04 -15.02
CA GLU A 180 -0.96 2.34 -13.77
C GLU A 180 0.51 2.56 -13.40
N PHE A 181 0.87 2.32 -12.15
CA PHE A 181 2.25 2.32 -11.68
C PHE A 181 2.47 1.29 -10.59
N ALA A 182 3.71 0.83 -10.45
CA ALA A 182 4.11 -0.09 -9.38
C ALA A 182 5.57 0.14 -8.96
N ALA A 183 5.92 -0.38 -7.78
CA ALA A 183 7.31 -0.46 -7.32
C ALA A 183 8.06 -1.69 -7.88
N LEU A 184 7.33 -2.65 -8.41
CA LEU A 184 7.81 -3.86 -9.06
C LEU A 184 7.50 -3.80 -10.56
N PRO A 185 8.16 -4.64 -11.40
CA PRO A 185 7.87 -4.70 -12.82
C PRO A 185 6.41 -5.07 -13.07
N LEU A 186 5.85 -4.58 -14.17
CA LEU A 186 4.52 -4.94 -14.67
C LEU A 186 4.68 -5.47 -16.10
N ALA A 187 4.52 -6.77 -16.29
CA ALA A 187 4.66 -7.48 -17.57
C ALA A 187 3.33 -8.04 -18.10
N SER A 188 2.27 -8.04 -17.27
CA SER A 188 0.96 -8.57 -17.61
C SER A 188 0.16 -7.71 -18.59
N PHE A 189 0.58 -6.49 -18.83
CA PHE A 189 -0.13 -5.56 -19.71
C PHE A 189 0.05 -5.95 -21.19
N PRO A 190 -1.02 -5.82 -22.01
CA PRO A 190 -0.97 -6.09 -23.44
C PRO A 190 0.10 -5.27 -24.18
N PRO A 191 0.59 -5.74 -25.37
CA PRO A 191 1.70 -5.10 -26.10
C PRO A 191 1.46 -3.67 -26.58
N GLU A 192 0.21 -3.21 -26.63
CA GLU A 192 -0.15 -1.83 -26.95
C GLU A 192 0.14 -0.84 -25.81
N TYR A 193 0.48 -1.34 -24.62
CA TYR A 193 0.91 -0.53 -23.50
C TYR A 193 2.45 -0.43 -23.47
N GLN A 194 2.94 0.73 -23.09
CA GLN A 194 4.36 1.00 -22.93
C GLN A 194 4.70 1.04 -21.44
N VAL A 195 5.73 0.32 -21.05
CA VAL A 195 6.23 0.31 -19.66
C VAL A 195 7.53 1.12 -19.61
N GLU A 196 7.53 2.17 -18.82
CA GLU A 196 8.70 3.01 -18.57
C GLU A 196 9.22 2.75 -17.14
N HIS A 197 10.51 2.45 -17.00
CA HIS A 197 11.17 2.19 -15.72
C HIS A 197 11.84 3.44 -15.17
N PHE A 198 11.89 3.56 -13.84
CA PHE A 198 12.42 4.71 -13.13
C PHE A 198 13.40 4.26 -12.03
N ASP A 199 14.31 5.15 -11.64
CA ASP A 199 15.30 4.88 -10.60
C ASP A 199 14.69 4.76 -9.19
N SER A 200 13.50 5.33 -8.97
CA SER A 200 12.82 5.29 -7.67
C SER A 200 11.30 5.39 -7.78
N ILE A 201 10.61 4.80 -6.80
CA ILE A 201 9.15 4.95 -6.69
C ILE A 201 8.74 6.40 -6.43
N SER A 202 9.57 7.21 -5.77
CA SER A 202 9.31 8.65 -5.59
C SER A 202 9.24 9.37 -6.92
N LYS A 203 10.13 9.04 -7.87
CA LYS A 203 10.09 9.62 -9.23
C LYS A 203 8.88 9.16 -10.02
N VAL A 204 8.50 7.89 -9.89
CA VAL A 204 7.26 7.35 -10.45
C VAL A 204 6.05 8.13 -9.95
N LEU A 205 5.91 8.32 -8.63
CA LEU A 205 4.79 9.03 -8.03
C LEU A 205 4.73 10.49 -8.49
N GLU A 206 5.86 11.19 -8.50
CA GLU A 206 5.96 12.56 -9.01
C GLU A 206 5.47 12.65 -10.45
N THR A 207 5.99 11.80 -11.34
CA THR A 207 5.67 11.79 -12.77
C THR A 207 4.21 11.41 -13.02
N TYR A 208 3.74 10.34 -12.41
CA TYR A 208 2.38 9.84 -12.57
C TYR A 208 1.32 10.88 -12.15
N TYR A 209 1.45 11.44 -10.95
CA TYR A 209 0.47 12.39 -10.43
C TYR A 209 0.57 13.76 -11.08
N ALA A 210 1.75 14.22 -11.51
CA ALA A 210 1.88 15.43 -12.31
C ALA A 210 1.11 15.31 -13.62
N SER A 211 1.28 14.21 -14.35
CA SER A 211 0.58 13.92 -15.61
C SER A 211 -0.94 13.80 -15.41
N LYS A 212 -1.38 13.04 -14.40
CA LYS A 212 -2.82 12.90 -14.07
C LYS A 212 -3.47 14.26 -13.72
N ASN A 213 -2.78 15.12 -12.98
CA ASN A 213 -3.27 16.45 -12.63
C ASN A 213 -3.46 17.33 -13.87
N VAL A 214 -2.54 17.30 -14.83
CA VAL A 214 -2.65 18.04 -16.10
C VAL A 214 -3.85 17.53 -16.90
N ILE A 215 -3.97 16.23 -17.09
CA ILE A 215 -5.08 15.60 -17.81
C ILE A 215 -6.43 15.95 -17.17
N THR A 216 -6.51 15.87 -15.84
CA THR A 216 -7.74 16.20 -15.09
C THR A 216 -8.13 17.67 -15.29
N ARG A 217 -7.17 18.59 -15.24
CA ARG A 217 -7.43 20.03 -15.49
C ARG A 217 -7.90 20.29 -16.91
N ILE A 218 -7.33 19.62 -17.91
CA ILE A 218 -7.74 19.75 -19.31
C ILE A 218 -9.16 19.23 -19.50
N ARG A 219 -9.47 18.04 -18.98
CA ARG A 219 -10.82 17.44 -19.04
C ARG A 219 -11.87 18.33 -18.39
N GLN A 220 -11.57 18.91 -17.21
CA GLN A 220 -12.47 19.81 -16.51
C GLN A 220 -12.75 21.08 -17.30
N LYS A 221 -11.70 21.74 -17.82
CA LYS A 221 -11.86 22.93 -18.67
C LYS A 221 -12.67 22.64 -19.96
N SER A 222 -12.43 21.49 -20.59
CA SER A 222 -13.20 21.05 -21.76
C SER A 222 -14.68 20.81 -21.43
N SER A 223 -14.98 20.21 -20.27
CA SER A 223 -16.35 20.00 -19.80
C SER A 223 -17.06 21.32 -19.52
N ASP A 224 -16.38 22.27 -18.85
CA ASP A 224 -16.93 23.58 -18.55
C ASP A 224 -17.25 24.37 -19.82
N LEU A 225 -16.35 24.34 -20.83
CA LEU A 225 -16.57 24.95 -22.15
C LEU A 225 -17.78 24.34 -22.87
N ARG A 226 -17.91 23.00 -22.87
CA ARG A 226 -19.08 22.32 -23.48
C ARG A 226 -20.39 22.78 -22.84
N ARG A 227 -20.39 22.93 -21.50
CA ARG A 227 -21.58 23.37 -20.76
C ARG A 227 -21.99 24.82 -21.13
N VAL A 228 -21.01 25.69 -21.33
CA VAL A 228 -21.26 27.08 -21.74
C VAL A 228 -21.79 27.20 -23.20
N VAL A 229 -21.36 26.31 -24.09
CA VAL A 229 -21.80 26.31 -25.50
C VAL A 229 -23.20 25.68 -25.69
N GLN A 230 -23.63 24.83 -24.73
CA GLN A 230 -24.94 24.18 -24.76
C GLN A 230 -26.06 24.99 -24.05
N THR A 231 -25.70 26.13 -23.46
CA THR A 231 -26.65 27.08 -22.83
C THR A 231 -26.90 28.22 -23.79
#